data_ef3f8456fd2876b5a3ca581a4e073419
#
_entry.id   ef3f8456fd2876b5a3ca581a4e073419
#
_cell.length_a   1.000
_cell.length_b   1.000
_cell.length_c   1.000
_cell.angle_alpha   90.00
_cell.angle_beta   90.00
_cell.angle_gamma   90.00
#
_symmetry.space_group_name_H-M   'P 1'
#
loop_
_entity.id
_entity.type
_entity.pdbx_description
1 polymer ?
#
loop_
_entity_poly.entity_id
_entity_poly.type
_entity_poly.pdbx_seq_one_letter_code
_entity_poly.pdbx_strand_id
1 'polypeptide(L)'
;MKCIILILLVVGLSAEEQEAPAAKWTQYARAGLSQDQSVNGGHIYYRLNRRSPVTFRDLRLFGYGLGDDSYIYIRYKSSRKYNPDGKLYNFTTASYQKNTRAELDLRYHFNQGIGYFISDYNTGHVHTELGHAYDMSDYLNDTRKTSYLKGGLFWDHEMNKI
;
A
#
# COMPACT_ATOMS: atom_id res chain seq x y z
N MET A 1 -23.93 12.89 -17.75
CA MET A 1 -22.92 11.82 -17.81
C MET A 1 -23.16 10.89 -16.60
N LYS A 2 -23.49 9.62 -16.82
CA LYS A 2 -23.80 8.65 -15.76
C LYS A 2 -22.48 8.05 -15.27
N CYS A 3 -22.06 8.35 -14.03
CA CYS A 3 -20.97 7.63 -13.36
C CYS A 3 -21.41 6.19 -13.09
N ILE A 4 -20.80 5.24 -13.77
CA ILE A 4 -20.92 3.82 -13.44
C ILE A 4 -19.89 3.56 -12.33
N ILE A 5 -20.37 3.45 -11.10
CA ILE A 5 -19.58 2.96 -9.97
C ILE A 5 -19.50 1.44 -10.13
N LEU A 6 -18.35 0.94 -10.57
CA LEU A 6 -18.07 -0.49 -10.63
C LEU A 6 -17.72 -0.96 -9.21
N ILE A 7 -18.70 -1.47 -8.49
CA ILE A 7 -18.49 -2.16 -7.21
C ILE A 7 -17.95 -3.55 -7.55
N LEU A 8 -16.65 -3.74 -7.39
CA LEU A 8 -16.01 -5.05 -7.44
C LEU A 8 -16.40 -5.84 -6.18
N LEU A 9 -17.39 -6.69 -6.32
CA LEU A 9 -17.78 -7.67 -5.32
C LEU A 9 -16.67 -8.73 -5.25
N VAL A 10 -15.81 -8.66 -4.25
CA VAL A 10 -14.85 -9.73 -3.94
C VAL A 10 -15.63 -10.88 -3.31
N VAL A 11 -16.01 -11.85 -4.10
CA VAL A 11 -16.56 -13.11 -3.62
C VAL A 11 -15.43 -13.85 -2.88
N GLY A 12 -15.50 -13.84 -1.56
CA GLY A 12 -14.64 -14.67 -0.71
C GLY A 12 -15.02 -16.14 -0.88
N LEU A 13 -14.21 -16.90 -1.59
CA LEU A 13 -14.23 -18.35 -1.52
C LEU A 13 -13.79 -18.75 -0.12
N SER A 14 -14.71 -19.24 0.68
CA SER A 14 -14.45 -19.90 1.96
C SER A 14 -13.72 -21.21 1.68
N ALA A 15 -12.39 -21.20 1.78
CA ALA A 15 -11.61 -22.42 1.91
C ALA A 15 -11.58 -22.80 3.38
N GLU A 16 -11.83 -24.06 3.68
CA GLU A 16 -11.80 -24.68 5.02
C GLU A 16 -10.61 -24.15 5.84
N GLU A 17 -10.93 -23.70 7.01
CA GLU A 17 -10.04 -23.10 8.00
C GLU A 17 -9.24 -24.20 8.67
N GLN A 18 -8.15 -24.63 8.03
CA GLN A 18 -7.06 -25.29 8.75
C GLN A 18 -6.53 -24.26 9.74
N GLU A 19 -6.48 -24.58 11.04
CA GLU A 19 -6.00 -23.66 12.09
C GLU A 19 -4.64 -23.08 11.72
N ALA A 20 -4.68 -21.97 11.02
CA ALA A 20 -3.48 -21.25 10.63
C ALA A 20 -2.92 -20.57 11.88
N PRO A 21 -1.61 -20.62 12.13
CA PRO A 21 -0.99 -19.96 13.27
C PRO A 21 -1.46 -18.50 13.34
N ALA A 22 -1.80 -18.09 14.57
CA ALA A 22 -2.49 -16.83 14.86
C ALA A 22 -1.82 -15.64 14.14
N ALA A 23 -2.60 -14.89 13.38
CA ALA A 23 -2.10 -13.74 12.67
C ALA A 23 -1.66 -12.64 13.65
N LYS A 24 -0.45 -12.13 13.47
CA LYS A 24 0.08 -11.02 14.26
C LYS A 24 -0.39 -9.69 13.66
N TRP A 25 -0.99 -8.87 14.49
CA TRP A 25 -1.35 -7.50 14.16
C TRP A 25 -0.33 -6.53 14.76
N THR A 26 0.08 -5.55 14.00
CA THR A 26 0.89 -4.42 14.47
C THR A 26 0.29 -3.13 13.97
N GLN A 27 0.29 -2.11 14.83
CA GLN A 27 -0.19 -0.79 14.50
C GLN A 27 0.81 0.26 14.94
N TYR A 28 0.86 1.35 14.19
CA TYR A 28 1.68 2.49 14.50
C TYR A 28 0.92 3.76 14.13
N ALA A 29 0.89 4.72 15.03
CA ALA A 29 0.30 6.04 14.81
C ALA A 29 1.28 7.13 15.22
N ARG A 30 1.33 8.18 14.45
CA ARG A 30 2.09 9.40 14.75
C ARG A 30 1.30 10.61 14.28
N ALA A 31 1.24 11.64 15.12
CA ALA A 31 0.72 12.95 14.76
C ALA A 31 1.69 14.01 15.21
N GLY A 32 1.71 15.14 14.54
CA GLY A 32 2.55 16.28 14.91
C GLY A 32 1.96 17.57 14.38
N LEU A 33 2.32 18.65 15.05
CA LEU A 33 2.03 20.02 14.63
C LEU A 33 3.30 20.62 14.02
N SER A 34 3.14 21.47 13.03
CA SER A 34 4.20 22.21 12.39
C SER A 34 3.79 23.68 12.28
N GLN A 35 4.78 24.55 12.42
CA GLN A 35 4.60 25.98 12.21
C GLN A 35 5.75 26.48 11.35
N ASP A 36 5.42 27.18 10.30
CA ASP A 36 6.38 27.87 9.43
C ASP A 36 5.97 29.35 9.30
N GLN A 37 6.84 30.25 9.81
CA GLN A 37 6.57 31.68 9.89
C GLN A 37 5.20 31.99 10.52
N SER A 38 4.20 32.34 9.72
CA SER A 38 2.84 32.66 10.16
C SER A 38 1.81 31.56 9.83
N VAL A 39 2.26 30.44 9.30
CA VAL A 39 1.36 29.34 8.84
C VAL A 39 1.46 28.17 9.78
N ASN A 40 0.30 27.75 10.28
CA ASN A 40 0.17 26.56 11.12
C ASN A 40 -0.25 25.36 10.30
N GLY A 41 0.25 24.19 10.67
CA GLY A 41 -0.06 22.94 10.01
C GLY A 41 0.02 21.75 10.94
N GLY A 42 -0.28 20.59 10.41
CA GLY A 42 -0.18 19.33 11.11
C GLY A 42 -0.01 18.15 10.17
N HIS A 43 0.45 17.06 10.74
CA HIS A 43 0.57 15.82 10.00
C HIS A 43 0.10 14.63 10.82
N ILE A 44 -0.38 13.61 10.13
CA ILE A 44 -0.76 12.32 10.69
C ILE A 44 -0.16 11.21 9.85
N TYR A 45 0.33 10.19 10.52
CA TYR A 45 0.71 8.92 9.91
C TYR A 45 0.07 7.78 10.70
N TYR A 46 -0.56 6.86 9.99
CA TYR A 46 -1.09 5.63 10.58
C TYR A 46 -0.71 4.44 9.72
N ARG A 47 -0.30 3.35 10.37
CA ARG A 47 -0.03 2.08 9.72
C ARG A 47 -0.67 0.95 10.50
N LEU A 48 -1.41 0.10 9.80
CA LEU A 48 -1.95 -1.15 10.31
C LEU A 48 -1.40 -2.29 9.45
N ASN A 49 -0.77 -3.25 10.10
CA ASN A 49 -0.18 -4.40 9.44
C ASN A 49 -0.73 -5.69 10.07
N ARG A 50 -1.06 -6.66 9.24
CA ARG A 50 -1.43 -8.02 9.62
C ARG A 50 -0.53 -8.99 8.90
N ARG A 51 0.17 -9.83 9.64
CA ARG A 51 1.05 -10.87 9.09
C ARG A 51 0.66 -12.23 9.64
N SER A 52 0.53 -13.21 8.76
CA SER A 52 0.46 -14.63 9.07
C SER A 52 1.50 -15.37 8.21
N PRO A 53 1.76 -16.66 8.40
CA PRO A 53 2.70 -17.42 7.55
C PRO A 53 2.39 -17.37 6.06
N VAL A 54 1.10 -17.24 5.71
CA VAL A 54 0.65 -17.26 4.31
C VAL A 54 0.11 -15.94 3.80
N THR A 55 -0.26 -14.99 4.67
CA THR A 55 -0.87 -13.72 4.25
C THR A 55 -0.19 -12.52 4.89
N PHE A 56 -0.11 -11.45 4.11
CA PHE A 56 0.34 -10.15 4.55
C PHE A 56 -0.66 -9.08 4.11
N ARG A 57 -1.03 -8.15 5.01
CA ARG A 57 -1.85 -6.99 4.71
C ARG A 57 -1.25 -5.76 5.38
N ASP A 58 -1.12 -4.67 4.63
CA ASP A 58 -0.52 -3.42 5.11
C ASP A 58 -1.39 -2.25 4.63
N LEU A 59 -1.96 -1.52 5.57
CA LEU A 59 -2.66 -0.26 5.33
C LEU A 59 -1.82 0.88 5.87
N ARG A 60 -1.58 1.89 5.04
CA ARG A 60 -0.88 3.12 5.42
C ARG A 60 -1.72 4.32 5.06
N LEU A 61 -1.81 5.23 6.01
CA LEU A 61 -2.43 6.53 5.86
C LEU A 61 -1.39 7.58 6.21
N PHE A 62 -1.24 8.55 5.35
CA PHE A 62 -0.42 9.72 5.61
C PHE A 62 -1.17 10.96 5.16
N GLY A 63 -1.17 11.99 5.98
CA GLY A 63 -1.74 13.27 5.65
C GLY A 63 -0.95 14.39 6.29
N TYR A 64 -0.84 15.51 5.59
CA TYR A 64 -0.44 16.77 6.18
C TYR A 64 -1.27 17.92 5.62
N GLY A 65 -1.39 18.99 6.41
CA GLY A 65 -1.91 20.27 5.98
C GLY A 65 -1.00 21.38 6.50
N LEU A 66 -0.71 22.38 5.67
CA LEU A 66 0.05 23.57 6.02
C LEU A 66 -0.54 24.77 5.24
N GLY A 67 -1.30 25.62 5.92
CA GLY A 67 -2.08 26.67 5.26
C GLY A 67 -3.09 26.08 4.28
N ASP A 68 -3.04 26.53 3.04
CA ASP A 68 -3.90 26.06 1.95
C ASP A 68 -3.39 24.76 1.30
N ASP A 69 -2.15 24.34 1.61
CA ASP A 69 -1.56 23.12 1.10
C ASP A 69 -2.03 21.90 1.87
N SER A 70 -2.41 20.85 1.17
CA SER A 70 -2.76 19.56 1.74
C SER A 70 -2.21 18.40 0.93
N TYR A 71 -1.84 17.36 1.65
CA TYR A 71 -1.41 16.10 1.06
C TYR A 71 -2.11 14.95 1.78
N ILE A 72 -2.67 14.03 1.01
CA ILE A 72 -3.28 12.79 1.51
C ILE A 72 -2.71 11.63 0.70
N TYR A 73 -2.25 10.60 1.38
CA TYR A 73 -1.81 9.36 0.80
C TYR A 73 -2.38 8.17 1.56
N ILE A 74 -3.06 7.30 0.86
CA ILE A 74 -3.61 6.05 1.38
C ILE A 74 -3.06 4.92 0.52
N ARG A 75 -2.50 3.89 1.15
CA ARG A 75 -2.00 2.70 0.46
C ARG A 75 -2.45 1.45 1.18
N TYR A 76 -3.00 0.52 0.43
CA TYR A 76 -3.29 -0.83 0.86
C TYR A 76 -2.47 -1.82 0.04
N LYS A 77 -1.75 -2.73 0.69
CA LYS A 77 -1.08 -3.87 0.05
C LYS A 77 -1.59 -5.15 0.70
N SER A 78 -1.92 -6.13 -0.13
CA SER A 78 -2.28 -7.48 0.27
C SER A 78 -1.42 -8.47 -0.51
N SER A 79 -0.93 -9.51 0.15
CA SER A 79 -0.28 -10.63 -0.52
C SER A 79 -0.63 -11.96 0.14
N ARG A 80 -0.59 -13.03 -0.64
CA ARG A 80 -0.85 -14.38 -0.18
C ARG A 80 0.07 -15.37 -0.87
N LYS A 81 0.78 -16.20 -0.10
CA LYS A 81 1.56 -17.32 -0.61
C LYS A 81 0.61 -18.38 -1.21
N TYR A 82 1.01 -19.00 -2.30
CA TYR A 82 0.26 -20.10 -2.89
C TYR A 82 0.31 -21.36 -2.03
N ASN A 83 1.49 -21.63 -1.42
CA ASN A 83 1.69 -22.68 -0.44
C ASN A 83 2.32 -22.07 0.82
N PRO A 84 2.02 -22.59 2.03
CA PRO A 84 2.60 -22.08 3.29
C PRO A 84 4.13 -22.04 3.27
N ASP A 85 4.76 -23.12 2.81
CA ASP A 85 6.24 -23.25 2.72
C ASP A 85 6.80 -22.78 1.37
N GLY A 86 5.91 -22.32 0.48
CA GLY A 86 6.28 -21.88 -0.86
C GLY A 86 6.89 -20.48 -0.86
N LYS A 87 7.70 -20.24 -1.88
CA LYS A 87 8.32 -18.94 -2.14
C LYS A 87 7.49 -18.04 -3.05
N LEU A 88 6.52 -18.60 -3.77
CA LEU A 88 5.66 -17.89 -4.71
C LEU A 88 4.42 -17.32 -4.00
N TYR A 89 4.09 -16.07 -4.29
CA TYR A 89 2.90 -15.41 -3.76
C TYR A 89 2.25 -14.51 -4.82
N ASN A 90 0.96 -14.23 -4.66
CA ASN A 90 0.31 -13.15 -5.36
C ASN A 90 0.30 -11.88 -4.51
N PHE A 91 0.21 -10.73 -5.17
CA PHE A 91 0.03 -9.48 -4.46
C PHE A 91 -0.93 -8.53 -5.19
N THR A 92 -1.53 -7.65 -4.41
CA THR A 92 -2.32 -6.53 -4.90
C THR A 92 -1.95 -5.30 -4.08
N THR A 93 -1.72 -4.19 -4.77
CA THR A 93 -1.50 -2.88 -4.16
C THR A 93 -2.48 -1.89 -4.75
N ALA A 94 -3.15 -1.13 -3.90
CA ALA A 94 -3.97 0.00 -4.30
C ALA A 94 -3.51 1.23 -3.51
N SER A 95 -3.41 2.38 -4.16
CA SER A 95 -3.15 3.63 -3.45
C SER A 95 -3.95 4.79 -4.04
N TYR A 96 -4.23 5.73 -3.16
CA TYR A 96 -4.86 7.01 -3.41
C TYR A 96 -3.92 8.12 -2.97
N GLN A 97 -3.82 9.17 -3.76
CA GLN A 97 -3.02 10.36 -3.45
C GLN A 97 -3.75 11.61 -3.89
N LYS A 98 -3.74 12.62 -3.02
CA LYS A 98 -4.09 14.00 -3.33
C LYS A 98 -2.94 14.91 -2.90
N ASN A 99 -2.63 15.95 -3.69
CA ASN A 99 -1.56 16.89 -3.39
C ASN A 99 -1.90 18.25 -4.00
N THR A 100 -2.45 19.16 -3.21
CA THR A 100 -2.87 20.47 -3.69
C THR A 100 -1.70 21.31 -4.19
N ARG A 101 -0.52 21.21 -3.53
CA ARG A 101 0.68 21.93 -3.95
C ARG A 101 1.20 21.50 -5.32
N ALA A 102 0.93 20.27 -5.75
CA ALA A 102 1.30 19.75 -7.05
C ALA A 102 0.14 19.80 -8.05
N GLU A 103 -0.94 20.53 -7.72
CA GLU A 103 -2.16 20.62 -8.54
C GLU A 103 -2.75 19.23 -8.87
N LEU A 104 -2.45 18.23 -8.04
CA LEU A 104 -2.92 16.87 -8.18
C LEU A 104 -4.17 16.69 -7.33
N ASP A 105 -5.33 16.73 -7.97
CA ASP A 105 -6.60 16.50 -7.29
C ASP A 105 -6.77 15.04 -6.92
N LEU A 106 -6.29 14.13 -7.78
CA LEU A 106 -6.50 12.72 -7.59
C LEU A 106 -5.45 11.91 -8.33
N ARG A 107 -4.86 10.94 -7.62
CA ARG A 107 -4.13 9.83 -8.26
C ARG A 107 -4.58 8.52 -7.65
N TYR A 108 -4.99 7.60 -8.51
CA TYR A 108 -5.13 6.19 -8.17
C TYR A 108 -4.00 5.39 -8.80
N HIS A 109 -3.40 4.53 -8.00
CA HIS A 109 -2.47 3.52 -8.48
C HIS A 109 -2.99 2.15 -8.06
N PHE A 110 -3.09 1.24 -9.01
CA PHE A 110 -3.41 -0.16 -8.79
C PHE A 110 -2.31 -1.02 -9.40
N ASN A 111 -1.85 -2.02 -8.67
CA ASN A 111 -0.84 -2.96 -9.15
C ASN A 111 -1.17 -4.36 -8.62
N GLN A 112 -1.20 -5.34 -9.51
CA GLN A 112 -1.45 -6.75 -9.19
C GLN A 112 -0.46 -7.64 -9.93
N GLY A 113 0.03 -8.68 -9.25
CA GLY A 113 1.01 -9.55 -9.86
C GLY A 113 1.41 -10.73 -8.98
N ILE A 114 2.54 -11.28 -9.32
CA ILE A 114 3.19 -12.38 -8.60
C ILE A 114 4.53 -11.91 -8.05
N GLY A 115 4.90 -12.48 -6.90
CA GLY A 115 6.19 -12.26 -6.28
C GLY A 115 6.85 -13.57 -5.90
N TYR A 116 8.15 -13.54 -5.76
CA TYR A 116 8.98 -14.69 -5.40
C TYR A 116 10.00 -14.31 -4.34
N PHE A 117 10.02 -15.03 -3.21
CA PHE A 117 11.05 -14.90 -2.18
C PHE A 117 12.35 -15.57 -2.64
N ILE A 118 13.35 -14.77 -2.95
CA ILE A 118 14.69 -15.25 -3.32
C ILE A 118 15.39 -15.84 -2.09
N SER A 119 15.36 -15.08 -0.98
CA SER A 119 15.92 -15.46 0.31
C SER A 119 15.00 -15.02 1.43
N ASP A 120 14.79 -15.88 2.42
CA ASP A 120 14.00 -15.61 3.62
C ASP A 120 14.85 -16.05 4.82
N TYR A 121 15.14 -15.12 5.74
CA TYR A 121 16.00 -15.33 6.89
C TYR A 121 15.41 -14.64 8.13
N ASN A 122 15.90 -14.94 9.32
CA ASN A 122 15.28 -14.55 10.58
C ASN A 122 15.06 -13.03 10.74
N THR A 123 15.94 -12.21 10.19
CA THR A 123 15.90 -10.75 10.32
C THR A 123 15.41 -10.04 9.06
N GLY A 124 15.04 -10.78 8.01
CA GLY A 124 14.56 -10.12 6.79
C GLY A 124 14.38 -11.07 5.61
N HIS A 125 14.12 -10.48 4.47
CA HIS A 125 13.95 -11.25 3.23
C HIS A 125 14.30 -10.42 1.99
N VAL A 126 14.69 -11.13 0.94
CA VAL A 126 14.87 -10.57 -0.40
C VAL A 126 13.80 -11.18 -1.30
N HIS A 127 13.02 -10.35 -1.99
CA HIS A 127 11.99 -10.82 -2.89
C HIS A 127 11.93 -9.99 -4.17
N THR A 128 11.41 -10.59 -5.22
CA THR A 128 11.12 -9.91 -6.49
C THR A 128 9.62 -9.93 -6.75
N GLU A 129 9.12 -8.89 -7.39
CA GLU A 129 7.71 -8.78 -7.81
C GLU A 129 7.65 -8.43 -9.29
N LEU A 130 6.70 -9.03 -10.01
CA LEU A 130 6.33 -8.68 -11.37
C LEU A 130 4.81 -8.56 -11.44
N GLY A 131 4.32 -7.46 -11.94
CA GLY A 131 2.88 -7.20 -11.99
C GLY A 131 2.50 -6.22 -13.09
N HIS A 132 1.19 -6.16 -13.31
CA HIS A 132 0.56 -5.16 -14.16
C HIS A 132 0.09 -4.00 -13.29
N ALA A 133 0.49 -2.80 -13.64
CA ALA A 133 0.13 -1.57 -12.96
C ALA A 133 -0.75 -0.68 -13.84
N TYR A 134 -1.68 0.00 -13.18
CA TYR A 134 -2.55 1.00 -13.75
C TYR A 134 -2.51 2.27 -12.89
N ASP A 135 -2.19 3.39 -13.52
CA ASP A 135 -2.20 4.72 -12.93
C ASP A 135 -3.28 5.57 -13.58
N MET A 136 -4.06 6.24 -12.75
CA MET A 136 -4.94 7.33 -13.17
C MET A 136 -4.63 8.55 -12.32
N SER A 137 -4.26 9.65 -12.96
CA SER A 137 -3.97 10.92 -12.30
C SER A 137 -4.85 12.00 -12.90
N ASP A 138 -5.52 12.76 -12.03
CA ASP A 138 -6.35 13.88 -12.38
C ASP A 138 -5.71 15.14 -11.81
N TYR A 139 -5.21 15.99 -12.70
CA TYR A 139 -4.67 17.30 -12.41
C TYR A 139 -5.73 18.34 -12.74
N LEU A 140 -5.61 19.55 -12.23
CA LEU A 140 -6.57 20.64 -12.49
C LEU A 140 -6.90 20.84 -13.98
N ASN A 141 -5.95 20.57 -14.89
CA ASN A 141 -6.10 20.82 -16.32
C ASN A 141 -5.88 19.57 -17.20
N ASP A 142 -5.60 18.41 -16.64
CA ASP A 142 -5.23 17.22 -17.42
C ASP A 142 -5.52 15.92 -16.65
N THR A 143 -6.09 14.94 -17.34
CA THR A 143 -6.31 13.60 -16.81
C THR A 143 -5.44 12.60 -17.55
N ARG A 144 -4.56 11.91 -16.85
CA ARG A 144 -3.64 10.90 -17.40
C ARG A 144 -3.98 9.52 -16.92
N LYS A 145 -3.97 8.58 -17.87
CA LYS A 145 -4.18 7.15 -17.60
C LYS A 145 -3.04 6.38 -18.24
N THR A 146 -2.39 5.53 -17.47
CA THR A 146 -1.24 4.74 -17.93
C THR A 146 -1.35 3.31 -17.42
N SER A 147 -1.06 2.36 -18.29
CA SER A 147 -1.03 0.94 -17.97
C SER A 147 0.35 0.40 -18.38
N TYR A 148 1.02 -0.33 -17.47
CA TYR A 148 2.39 -0.78 -17.70
C TYR A 148 2.73 -2.03 -16.89
N LEU A 149 3.79 -2.73 -17.32
CA LEU A 149 4.40 -3.78 -16.52
C LEU A 149 5.36 -3.15 -15.52
N LYS A 150 5.27 -3.61 -14.27
CA LYS A 150 6.11 -3.17 -13.17
C LYS A 150 6.86 -4.36 -12.59
N GLY A 151 8.19 -4.27 -12.56
CA GLY A 151 9.06 -5.22 -11.86
C GLY A 151 9.88 -4.54 -10.78
N GLY A 152 10.25 -5.28 -9.74
CA GLY A 152 11.07 -4.76 -8.66
C GLY A 152 11.79 -5.85 -7.90
N LEU A 153 12.95 -5.50 -7.33
CA LEU A 153 13.68 -6.27 -6.34
C LEU A 153 13.61 -5.50 -5.01
N PHE A 154 13.26 -6.21 -3.96
CA PHE A 154 13.05 -5.63 -2.63
C PHE A 154 13.89 -6.38 -1.61
N TRP A 155 14.49 -5.63 -0.71
CA TRP A 155 15.21 -6.15 0.43
C TRP A 155 14.66 -5.51 1.70
N ASP A 156 14.03 -6.31 2.55
CA ASP A 156 13.56 -5.92 3.85
C ASP A 156 14.47 -6.54 4.91
N HIS A 157 15.01 -5.70 5.79
CA HIS A 157 15.91 -6.11 6.87
C HIS A 157 15.55 -5.38 8.16
N GLU A 158 15.31 -6.13 9.25
CA GLU A 158 15.11 -5.58 10.58
C GLU A 158 16.47 -5.39 11.25
N MET A 159 16.89 -4.13 11.40
CA MET A 159 18.06 -3.83 12.19
C MET A 159 17.69 -3.97 13.67
N ASN A 160 18.47 -4.75 14.44
CA ASN A 160 18.32 -4.80 15.89
C ASN A 160 18.51 -3.40 16.43
N LYS A 161 17.56 -2.93 17.24
CA LYS A 161 17.76 -1.72 18.03
C LYS A 161 18.88 -2.02 19.01
N ILE A 162 20.02 -1.36 18.83
CA ILE A 162 21.11 -1.26 19.82
C ILE A 162 20.62 -0.46 21.01
#